data_64e90eb4057e251d1360ae1fe4be6e81
#
_entry.id   64e90eb4057e251d1360ae1fe4be6e81
#
_cell.length_a   1.000
_cell.length_b   1.000
_cell.length_c   1.000
_cell.angle_alpha   90.00
_cell.angle_beta   90.00
_cell.angle_gamma   90.00
#
_symmetry.space_group_name_H-M   'P 1'
#
loop_
_entity.id
_entity.type
_entity.pdbx_description
1 polymer ?
#
loop_
_entity_poly.entity_id
_entity_poly.type
_entity_poly.pdbx_seq_one_letter_code
_entity_poly.pdbx_strand_id
1 'polypeptide(L)'
;MNYRLTAALVCAVVLSAQGVAEAENVDSARVLYELVVTGTNNVVPQKLLPYTVSVVDSRQLEATGQTQVLSAISGMVPSLFVSQRSIFGFGVSNGGSGHIKLRGVGGDRASAVLMMVDGHPQFVGIYSHHIADFYDKEYVERVEVLRGPGSVLYGSNAMAGTINVITKNAREDGVKTTLQSQYGSYNTWLSSVTNTMRHGRFSSLVSLSYNRTDGTVDNFDFKQADGYGKIGYDFSDKWSAYVDYTLMNFRGNDPIYPTLSNPESTDIYRQNITRGEAAATVTNSYGAVSGTARVYYNYGNHFVDDPRHFHSKDDRLGVILYENFKPWRGASATLGFDFDSYSGEIPVSGGNSHTEGSMSTISRKTIVEYSPYVTLSQMFFDNLLNVNAGLRMANSDKFDSQWIPQFGFSVNPGSAWTLKGNLAMGYRNPSFRELYLYRMANPDLQPEKMMNYELSAAKSFSRYFSAELTAYYCKGDNMIQTVDQKNQNTGRFINKGIELSARSHPLDNLWLTATYSYLDTSLDNLVGAPKNQCYLGVDWKPWKFLGIGADLKGVGGLYVAETVRNQNYALLNLKVTWDICRYVSVFTRLENITDARYTINRGYEMPGFTAMGGFKLRL
;
A
#
# COMPACT_ATOMS: atom_id res chain seq x y z
N MET A 1 22.80 1.63 21.82
CA MET A 1 23.55 2.64 21.06
C MET A 1 22.71 3.91 21.04
N ASN A 2 23.24 5.02 21.46
CA ASN A 2 22.50 6.16 22.01
C ASN A 2 21.60 6.88 21.00
N TYR A 3 20.35 7.14 21.37
CA TYR A 3 19.33 7.93 20.68
C TYR A 3 19.79 9.35 20.24
N ARG A 4 20.91 9.83 20.75
CA ARG A 4 21.50 11.14 20.41
C ARG A 4 22.14 11.20 19.02
N LEU A 5 22.55 10.06 18.44
CA LEU A 5 23.13 10.04 17.08
C LEU A 5 22.07 10.11 15.97
N THR A 6 20.90 9.51 16.17
CA THR A 6 19.83 9.51 15.18
C THR A 6 19.17 10.89 15.04
N ALA A 7 19.01 11.59 16.17
CA ALA A 7 18.51 12.97 16.16
C ALA A 7 19.51 13.96 15.55
N ALA A 8 20.82 13.73 15.76
CA ALA A 8 21.87 14.59 15.22
C ALA A 8 22.03 14.49 13.69
N LEU A 9 21.82 13.31 13.10
CA LEU A 9 21.87 13.15 11.63
C LEU A 9 20.68 13.82 10.92
N VAL A 10 19.48 13.78 11.50
CA VAL A 10 18.31 14.47 10.96
C VAL A 10 18.48 16.00 11.08
N CYS A 11 19.05 16.50 12.19
CA CYS A 11 19.37 17.92 12.35
C CYS A 11 20.49 18.40 11.41
N ALA A 12 21.49 17.57 11.10
CA ALA A 12 22.60 17.95 10.22
C ALA A 12 22.16 18.15 8.76
N VAL A 13 21.19 17.37 8.27
CA VAL A 13 20.62 17.56 6.93
C VAL A 13 19.76 18.83 6.86
N VAL A 14 19.11 19.23 7.95
CA VAL A 14 18.32 20.46 8.03
C VAL A 14 19.19 21.72 8.18
N LEU A 15 20.33 21.61 8.86
CA LEU A 15 21.20 22.76 9.14
C LEU A 15 22.16 23.14 7.99
N SER A 16 22.48 22.20 7.08
CA SER A 16 23.29 22.50 5.89
C SER A 16 22.55 23.28 4.79
N ALA A 17 21.24 23.48 4.93
CA ALA A 17 20.41 24.21 3.96
C ALA A 17 20.32 25.73 4.22
N GLN A 18 21.04 26.28 5.23
CA GLN A 18 20.93 27.71 5.58
C GLN A 18 21.85 28.65 4.78
N GLY A 19 22.49 28.16 3.74
CA GLY A 19 23.56 28.92 3.04
C GLY A 19 23.25 29.40 1.62
N VAL A 20 21.99 29.45 1.14
CA VAL A 20 21.68 30.13 -0.13
C VAL A 20 20.30 30.75 -0.02
N ALA A 21 20.27 32.03 0.32
CA ALA A 21 19.09 32.86 0.20
C ALA A 21 19.42 34.01 -0.75
N GLU A 22 18.89 33.95 -1.96
CA GLU A 22 18.37 35.13 -2.64
C GLU A 22 17.35 34.71 -3.70
N ALA A 23 16.24 35.45 -3.70
CA ALA A 23 15.05 35.13 -4.41
C ALA A 23 15.13 35.52 -5.88
N GLU A 24 14.90 34.58 -6.78
CA GLU A 24 14.30 34.87 -8.05
C GLU A 24 12.99 34.10 -8.21
N ASN A 25 11.94 34.84 -8.57
CA ASN A 25 10.60 34.36 -8.83
C ASN A 25 10.59 33.44 -10.06
N VAL A 26 10.83 32.15 -9.90
CA VAL A 26 10.55 31.17 -10.94
C VAL A 26 10.13 29.85 -10.30
N ASP A 27 8.87 29.46 -10.54
CA ASP A 27 8.34 28.08 -10.55
C ASP A 27 8.68 27.18 -9.34
N SER A 28 8.71 27.75 -8.13
CA SER A 28 8.78 27.00 -6.87
C SER A 28 7.61 26.03 -6.64
N ALA A 29 6.65 26.05 -7.56
CA ALA A 29 5.44 25.23 -7.53
C ALA A 29 5.67 23.75 -7.90
N ARG A 30 6.68 23.40 -8.69
CA ARG A 30 6.80 22.06 -9.29
C ARG A 30 7.12 20.93 -8.31
N VAL A 31 7.77 21.19 -7.19
CA VAL A 31 8.19 20.16 -6.24
C VAL A 31 7.11 19.80 -5.22
N LEU A 32 6.20 20.73 -4.92
CA LEU A 32 5.14 20.54 -3.92
C LEU A 32 3.80 20.03 -4.50
N TYR A 33 3.62 20.06 -5.82
CA TYR A 33 2.31 19.89 -6.41
C TYR A 33 2.22 18.69 -7.32
N GLU A 34 2.48 17.51 -6.75
CA GLU A 34 2.13 16.27 -7.44
C GLU A 34 0.60 16.21 -7.60
N LEU A 35 0.17 15.92 -8.82
CA LEU A 35 -1.23 15.64 -9.09
C LEU A 35 -1.56 14.24 -8.56
N VAL A 36 -2.56 14.14 -7.73
CA VAL A 36 -3.04 12.90 -7.14
C VAL A 36 -4.52 12.68 -7.46
N VAL A 37 -4.90 11.42 -7.51
CA VAL A 37 -6.30 10.98 -7.70
C VAL A 37 -6.86 10.46 -6.38
N THR A 38 -6.03 9.81 -5.59
CA THR A 38 -6.43 9.21 -4.32
C THR A 38 -6.89 10.28 -3.33
N GLY A 39 -8.10 10.10 -2.83
CA GLY A 39 -8.72 11.00 -1.85
C GLY A 39 -9.76 11.98 -2.42
N THR A 40 -9.90 12.12 -3.74
CA THR A 40 -10.96 12.97 -4.35
C THR A 40 -11.66 12.33 -5.52
N ASN A 41 -11.20 11.18 -6.02
CA ASN A 41 -11.64 10.59 -7.29
C ASN A 41 -11.50 11.56 -8.49
N ASN A 42 -10.63 12.55 -8.34
CA ASN A 42 -10.37 13.58 -9.34
C ASN A 42 -8.87 13.92 -9.33
N VAL A 43 -8.32 14.29 -10.47
CA VAL A 43 -6.92 14.73 -10.55
C VAL A 43 -6.80 16.13 -9.98
N VAL A 44 -6.22 16.26 -8.80
CA VAL A 44 -6.05 17.54 -8.10
C VAL A 44 -4.63 17.73 -7.59
N PRO A 45 -4.16 18.98 -7.47
CA PRO A 45 -2.91 19.27 -6.78
C PRO A 45 -2.97 18.85 -5.31
N GLN A 46 -1.96 18.12 -4.84
CA GLN A 46 -1.87 17.62 -3.46
C GLN A 46 -2.03 18.72 -2.39
N LYS A 47 -1.61 19.96 -2.69
CA LYS A 47 -1.76 21.11 -1.79
C LYS A 47 -3.21 21.50 -1.49
N LEU A 48 -4.14 21.16 -2.38
CA LEU A 48 -5.56 21.48 -2.20
C LEU A 48 -6.30 20.41 -1.39
N LEU A 49 -5.65 19.25 -1.14
CA LEU A 49 -6.23 18.20 -0.31
C LEU A 49 -6.09 18.54 1.17
N PRO A 50 -7.15 18.35 1.98
CA PRO A 50 -7.10 18.59 3.42
C PRO A 50 -6.40 17.48 4.22
N TYR A 51 -6.05 16.37 3.59
CA TYR A 51 -5.37 15.22 4.17
C TYR A 51 -4.02 14.98 3.51
N THR A 52 -3.20 14.15 4.16
CA THR A 52 -1.86 13.85 3.68
C THR A 52 -1.86 12.64 2.75
N VAL A 53 -1.27 12.82 1.57
CA VAL A 53 -1.04 11.74 0.58
C VAL A 53 0.46 11.65 0.32
N SER A 54 1.02 10.47 0.46
CA SER A 54 2.39 10.20 0.02
C SER A 54 2.36 9.64 -1.40
N VAL A 55 3.23 10.15 -2.27
CA VAL A 55 3.39 9.65 -3.64
C VAL A 55 4.80 9.07 -3.77
N VAL A 56 4.89 7.84 -4.27
CA VAL A 56 6.15 7.17 -4.61
C VAL A 56 6.12 6.92 -6.11
N ASP A 57 6.96 7.61 -6.85
CA ASP A 57 7.02 7.52 -8.31
C ASP A 57 7.83 6.31 -8.81
N SER A 58 7.75 6.01 -10.11
CA SER A 58 8.47 4.89 -10.72
C SER A 58 9.98 4.99 -10.58
N ARG A 59 10.56 6.21 -10.56
CA ARG A 59 11.98 6.44 -10.34
C ARG A 59 12.41 6.00 -8.93
N GLN A 60 11.63 6.38 -7.92
CA GLN A 60 11.87 5.98 -6.53
C GLN A 60 11.71 4.46 -6.36
N LEU A 61 10.68 3.85 -6.98
CA LEU A 61 10.51 2.39 -6.98
C LEU A 61 11.69 1.66 -7.66
N GLU A 62 12.18 2.18 -8.78
CA GLU A 62 13.34 1.62 -9.47
C GLU A 62 14.64 1.72 -8.65
N ALA A 63 14.83 2.83 -7.92
CA ALA A 63 16.03 3.05 -7.11
C ALA A 63 16.20 2.00 -6.00
N THR A 64 15.11 1.47 -5.43
CA THR A 64 15.17 0.41 -4.41
C THR A 64 15.66 -0.93 -4.95
N GLY A 65 15.45 -1.20 -6.24
CA GLY A 65 15.71 -2.52 -6.82
C GLY A 65 14.72 -3.62 -6.43
N GLN A 66 13.75 -3.35 -5.55
CA GLN A 66 12.70 -4.29 -5.18
C GLN A 66 11.77 -4.56 -6.37
N THR A 67 11.19 -5.76 -6.45
CA THR A 67 10.19 -6.12 -7.48
C THR A 67 8.77 -5.97 -6.99
N GLN A 68 8.54 -6.16 -5.70
CA GLN A 68 7.22 -6.04 -5.06
C GLN A 68 6.97 -4.61 -4.59
N VAL A 69 5.78 -4.07 -4.91
CA VAL A 69 5.37 -2.70 -4.53
C VAL A 69 5.45 -2.49 -3.02
N LEU A 70 4.89 -3.41 -2.23
CA LEU A 70 4.83 -3.26 -0.78
C LEU A 70 6.22 -3.25 -0.13
N SER A 71 7.16 -4.07 -0.61
CA SER A 71 8.56 -4.04 -0.16
C SER A 71 9.24 -2.72 -0.51
N ALA A 72 8.97 -2.19 -1.71
CA ALA A 72 9.57 -0.95 -2.20
C ALA A 72 9.12 0.27 -1.40
N ILE A 73 7.81 0.38 -1.09
CA ILE A 73 7.27 1.57 -0.39
C ILE A 73 7.41 1.51 1.14
N SER A 74 7.68 0.32 1.70
CA SER A 74 7.88 0.14 3.15
C SER A 74 9.09 0.96 3.63
N GLY A 75 8.85 1.91 4.52
CA GLY A 75 9.84 2.89 4.99
C GLY A 75 9.82 4.23 4.23
N MET A 76 9.54 4.25 2.92
CA MET A 76 9.42 5.50 2.16
C MET A 76 8.21 6.33 2.57
N VAL A 77 7.13 5.67 2.99
CA VAL A 77 5.90 6.30 3.47
C VAL A 77 5.94 6.33 4.99
N PRO A 78 5.85 7.51 5.63
CA PRO A 78 5.83 7.61 7.08
C PRO A 78 4.70 6.78 7.70
N SER A 79 4.98 6.16 8.85
CA SER A 79 4.04 5.33 9.62
C SER A 79 3.48 4.10 8.87
N LEU A 80 3.95 3.82 7.65
CA LEU A 80 3.61 2.61 6.92
C LEU A 80 4.61 1.51 7.26
N PHE A 81 4.14 0.41 7.81
CA PHE A 81 4.93 -0.79 8.05
C PHE A 81 4.30 -2.00 7.37
N VAL A 82 5.11 -2.73 6.60
CA VAL A 82 4.71 -3.97 5.93
C VAL A 82 5.56 -5.10 6.50
N SER A 83 4.92 -6.13 7.03
CA SER A 83 5.63 -7.30 7.53
C SER A 83 6.22 -8.12 6.39
N GLN A 84 7.43 -8.63 6.58
CA GLN A 84 8.16 -9.48 5.65
C GLN A 84 8.72 -10.70 6.37
N ARG A 85 9.07 -11.77 5.65
CA ARG A 85 9.59 -13.00 6.25
C ARG A 85 10.76 -13.63 5.48
N SER A 86 11.09 -13.15 4.28
CA SER A 86 12.16 -13.69 3.43
C SER A 86 12.68 -12.62 2.48
N ILE A 87 13.61 -12.99 1.61
CA ILE A 87 14.14 -12.14 0.53
C ILE A 87 13.10 -11.84 -0.54
N PHE A 88 12.21 -12.80 -0.81
CA PHE A 88 11.11 -12.70 -1.78
C PHE A 88 9.95 -13.59 -1.34
N GLY A 89 8.72 -13.15 -1.66
CA GLY A 89 7.47 -13.83 -1.32
C GLY A 89 6.97 -13.51 0.10
N PHE A 90 5.69 -13.21 0.21
CA PHE A 90 5.03 -12.96 1.47
C PHE A 90 4.29 -14.19 2.00
N GLY A 91 3.64 -14.95 1.10
CA GLY A 91 2.86 -16.13 1.46
C GLY A 91 1.62 -15.81 2.30
N VAL A 92 0.82 -16.83 2.61
CA VAL A 92 -0.46 -16.70 3.33
C VAL A 92 -0.66 -17.72 4.46
N SER A 93 0.27 -18.68 4.65
CA SER A 93 0.15 -19.68 5.70
C SER A 93 0.57 -19.15 7.07
N ASN A 94 0.71 -20.04 8.04
CA ASN A 94 1.17 -19.69 9.38
C ASN A 94 2.53 -18.97 9.31
N GLY A 95 2.61 -17.77 9.86
CA GLY A 95 3.75 -16.89 9.67
C GLY A 95 3.78 -16.14 8.33
N GLY A 96 2.70 -16.19 7.55
CA GLY A 96 2.48 -15.34 6.38
C GLY A 96 2.74 -13.87 6.69
N SER A 97 3.14 -13.11 5.68
CA SER A 97 3.52 -11.71 5.81
C SER A 97 2.74 -10.81 4.85
N GLY A 98 3.19 -9.60 4.64
CA GLY A 98 2.47 -8.63 3.82
C GLY A 98 1.34 -7.93 4.56
N HIS A 99 1.27 -8.11 5.88
CA HIS A 99 0.33 -7.37 6.72
C HIS A 99 0.76 -5.91 6.78
N ILE A 100 -0.20 -5.02 6.50
CA ILE A 100 0.03 -3.58 6.47
C ILE A 100 -0.50 -2.95 7.74
N LYS A 101 0.34 -2.15 8.40
CA LYS A 101 -0.07 -1.20 9.43
C LYS A 101 0.24 0.22 9.00
N LEU A 102 -0.72 1.10 9.17
CA LEU A 102 -0.57 2.53 8.96
C LEU A 102 -0.98 3.26 10.24
N ARG A 103 -0.07 4.06 10.82
CA ARG A 103 -0.29 4.71 12.13
C ARG A 103 -0.64 3.71 13.25
N GLY A 104 -0.09 2.50 13.18
CA GLY A 104 -0.37 1.43 14.12
C GLY A 104 -1.71 0.71 13.94
N VAL A 105 -2.50 1.06 12.94
CA VAL A 105 -3.81 0.47 12.64
C VAL A 105 -3.71 -0.50 11.48
N GLY A 106 -4.39 -1.65 11.56
CA GLY A 106 -4.32 -2.76 10.62
C GLY A 106 -3.67 -3.99 11.24
N GLY A 107 -3.45 -5.03 10.45
CA GLY A 107 -2.76 -6.23 10.94
C GLY A 107 -3.18 -7.53 10.27
N ASP A 108 -2.99 -8.63 11.02
CA ASP A 108 -3.08 -10.01 10.54
C ASP A 108 -4.51 -10.58 10.47
N ARG A 109 -5.45 -10.04 11.22
CA ARG A 109 -6.81 -10.60 11.28
C ARG A 109 -7.71 -10.10 10.16
N ALA A 110 -7.56 -8.83 9.80
CA ALA A 110 -8.22 -8.20 8.67
C ALA A 110 -7.52 -6.87 8.34
N SER A 111 -7.54 -6.45 7.08
CA SER A 111 -6.91 -5.19 6.68
C SER A 111 -7.76 -3.99 7.07
N ALA A 112 -7.14 -2.99 7.67
CA ALA A 112 -7.71 -1.66 7.84
C ALA A 112 -7.12 -0.63 6.85
N VAL A 113 -6.20 -1.08 6.00
CA VAL A 113 -5.62 -0.32 4.89
C VAL A 113 -6.07 -0.97 3.59
N LEU A 114 -6.78 -0.23 2.76
CA LEU A 114 -7.31 -0.74 1.51
C LEU A 114 -6.26 -0.66 0.40
N MET A 115 -5.94 -1.80 -0.20
CA MET A 115 -5.17 -1.86 -1.45
C MET A 115 -6.08 -1.65 -2.65
N MET A 116 -5.63 -0.86 -3.61
CA MET A 116 -6.32 -0.59 -4.87
C MET A 116 -5.36 -0.64 -6.05
N VAL A 117 -5.87 -1.00 -7.23
CA VAL A 117 -5.20 -0.84 -8.53
C VAL A 117 -6.07 0.07 -9.37
N ASP A 118 -5.52 1.19 -9.87
CA ASP A 118 -6.26 2.22 -10.61
C ASP A 118 -7.61 2.62 -9.95
N GLY A 119 -7.68 2.54 -8.60
CA GLY A 119 -8.84 2.94 -7.81
C GLY A 119 -9.91 1.86 -7.60
N HIS A 120 -9.71 0.60 -8.02
CA HIS A 120 -10.62 -0.48 -7.64
C HIS A 120 -10.05 -1.36 -6.53
N PRO A 121 -10.89 -1.71 -5.53
CA PRO A 121 -10.44 -2.35 -4.31
C PRO A 121 -9.97 -3.80 -4.52
N GLN A 122 -8.94 -4.18 -3.75
CA GLN A 122 -8.31 -5.49 -3.74
C GLN A 122 -8.42 -6.11 -2.35
N PHE A 123 -9.23 -7.15 -2.17
CA PHE A 123 -9.21 -7.91 -0.92
C PHE A 123 -9.81 -9.32 -1.06
N VAL A 124 -9.44 -10.20 -0.14
CA VAL A 124 -9.94 -11.57 -0.01
C VAL A 124 -11.17 -11.58 0.88
N GLY A 125 -12.31 -12.11 0.40
CA GLY A 125 -13.58 -12.11 1.14
C GLY A 125 -13.50 -12.80 2.50
N ILE A 126 -12.79 -13.94 2.60
CA ILE A 126 -12.70 -14.73 3.84
C ILE A 126 -12.00 -13.95 4.97
N TYR A 127 -10.90 -13.27 4.66
CA TYR A 127 -10.04 -12.62 5.67
C TYR A 127 -10.09 -11.09 5.62
N SER A 128 -10.77 -10.51 4.64
CA SER A 128 -10.81 -9.06 4.40
C SER A 128 -9.42 -8.42 4.37
N HIS A 129 -8.45 -9.09 3.74
CA HIS A 129 -7.12 -8.55 3.51
C HIS A 129 -6.70 -8.74 2.05
N HIS A 130 -5.69 -8.01 1.61
CA HIS A 130 -5.09 -8.18 0.28
C HIS A 130 -4.15 -9.40 0.27
N ILE A 131 -3.77 -9.86 -0.92
CA ILE A 131 -2.64 -10.78 -1.12
C ILE A 131 -1.43 -9.96 -1.52
N ALA A 132 -0.43 -9.89 -0.65
CA ALA A 132 0.71 -8.99 -0.80
C ALA A 132 1.57 -9.29 -2.04
N ASP A 133 1.63 -10.55 -2.45
CA ASP A 133 2.37 -11.02 -3.61
C ASP A 133 1.75 -10.60 -4.96
N PHE A 134 0.56 -10.01 -4.96
CA PHE A 134 -0.19 -9.65 -6.17
C PHE A 134 0.33 -8.38 -6.88
N TYR A 135 1.18 -7.57 -6.23
CA TYR A 135 1.54 -6.23 -6.72
C TYR A 135 2.99 -6.16 -7.18
N ASP A 136 3.24 -6.47 -8.47
CA ASP A 136 4.57 -6.28 -9.09
C ASP A 136 4.75 -4.81 -9.52
N LYS A 137 5.95 -4.25 -9.33
CA LYS A 137 6.23 -2.84 -9.66
C LYS A 137 6.35 -2.59 -11.16
N GLU A 138 6.55 -3.60 -11.99
CA GLU A 138 6.93 -3.42 -13.39
C GLU A 138 5.83 -2.78 -14.24
N TYR A 139 4.57 -2.94 -13.86
CA TYR A 139 3.44 -2.25 -14.50
C TYR A 139 3.04 -0.93 -13.81
N VAL A 140 3.75 -0.51 -12.75
CA VAL A 140 3.38 0.64 -11.93
C VAL A 140 4.01 1.93 -12.43
N GLU A 141 3.21 3.00 -12.58
CA GLU A 141 3.65 4.38 -12.81
C GLU A 141 4.01 5.08 -11.50
N ARG A 142 3.15 4.95 -10.50
CA ARG A 142 3.35 5.46 -9.13
C ARG A 142 2.43 4.78 -8.13
N VAL A 143 2.74 4.96 -6.87
CA VAL A 143 1.89 4.53 -5.76
C VAL A 143 1.47 5.75 -4.95
N GLU A 144 0.17 5.89 -4.73
CA GLU A 144 -0.41 6.94 -3.91
C GLU A 144 -0.91 6.35 -2.59
N VAL A 145 -0.44 6.87 -1.45
CA VAL A 145 -0.82 6.39 -0.13
C VAL A 145 -1.52 7.50 0.64
N LEU A 146 -2.83 7.36 0.83
CA LEU A 146 -3.60 8.23 1.71
C LEU A 146 -3.35 7.80 3.16
N ARG A 147 -2.79 8.70 3.97
CA ARG A 147 -2.50 8.49 5.39
C ARG A 147 -3.64 9.00 6.24
N GLY A 148 -4.46 8.11 6.79
CA GLY A 148 -5.70 8.40 7.49
C GLY A 148 -6.93 7.91 6.72
N PRO A 149 -8.14 7.96 7.32
CA PRO A 149 -9.34 7.34 6.76
C PRO A 149 -9.70 7.83 5.35
N GLY A 150 -9.91 6.87 4.44
CA GLY A 150 -10.45 7.07 3.09
C GLY A 150 -11.88 6.54 2.93
N SER A 151 -12.54 6.18 4.02
CA SER A 151 -13.79 5.42 3.97
C SER A 151 -14.97 6.17 3.35
N VAL A 152 -14.96 7.50 3.30
CA VAL A 152 -16.00 8.27 2.58
C VAL A 152 -16.01 7.93 1.09
N LEU A 153 -14.81 7.81 0.47
CA LEU A 153 -14.69 7.53 -0.96
C LEU A 153 -14.62 6.03 -1.27
N TYR A 154 -13.98 5.25 -0.41
CA TYR A 154 -13.58 3.87 -0.72
C TYR A 154 -14.22 2.81 0.17
N GLY A 155 -15.10 3.22 1.10
CA GLY A 155 -15.88 2.31 1.92
C GLY A 155 -15.07 1.58 3.00
N SER A 156 -15.49 0.33 3.27
CA SER A 156 -14.88 -0.55 4.27
C SER A 156 -13.42 -0.85 3.93
N ASN A 157 -12.62 -1.17 4.95
CA ASN A 157 -11.17 -1.44 4.90
C ASN A 157 -10.27 -0.23 4.59
N ALA A 158 -10.82 0.91 4.18
CA ALA A 158 -10.09 2.18 4.10
C ALA A 158 -10.06 2.93 5.44
N MET A 159 -10.16 2.21 6.56
CA MET A 159 -10.29 2.77 7.91
C MET A 159 -9.01 3.52 8.34
N ALA A 160 -7.85 2.96 8.09
CA ALA A 160 -6.56 3.59 8.43
C ALA A 160 -5.94 4.35 7.26
N GLY A 161 -6.33 4.02 6.04
CA GLY A 161 -5.81 4.62 4.82
C GLY A 161 -6.03 3.76 3.59
N THR A 162 -5.47 4.21 2.47
CA THR A 162 -5.49 3.48 1.21
C THR A 162 -4.13 3.50 0.53
N ILE A 163 -3.78 2.43 -0.15
CA ILE A 163 -2.62 2.34 -1.05
C ILE A 163 -3.17 2.09 -2.44
N ASN A 164 -3.01 3.05 -3.34
CA ASN A 164 -3.49 2.97 -4.71
C ASN A 164 -2.31 2.85 -5.67
N VAL A 165 -2.22 1.71 -6.33
CA VAL A 165 -1.26 1.42 -7.38
C VAL A 165 -1.79 1.99 -8.68
N ILE A 166 -1.15 3.03 -9.20
CA ILE A 166 -1.50 3.64 -10.50
C ILE A 166 -0.64 2.98 -11.57
N THR A 167 -1.29 2.38 -12.57
CA THR A 167 -0.59 1.64 -13.62
C THR A 167 -0.07 2.56 -14.73
N LYS A 168 0.98 2.11 -15.42
CA LYS A 168 1.55 2.80 -16.57
C LYS A 168 0.50 3.00 -17.66
N ASN A 169 0.60 4.13 -18.35
CA ASN A 169 -0.20 4.42 -19.54
C ASN A 169 0.70 5.05 -20.61
N ALA A 170 0.64 4.51 -21.82
CA ALA A 170 1.35 5.11 -22.97
C ALA A 170 0.66 6.42 -23.37
N ARG A 171 1.37 7.55 -23.25
CA ARG A 171 0.84 8.90 -23.55
C ARG A 171 1.14 9.34 -24.98
N GLU A 172 2.20 8.81 -25.57
CA GLU A 172 2.68 9.13 -26.90
C GLU A 172 2.67 7.90 -27.80
N ASP A 173 2.46 8.08 -29.09
CA ASP A 173 2.50 7.01 -30.06
C ASP A 173 3.87 6.33 -30.06
N GLY A 174 3.85 5.01 -30.11
CA GLY A 174 5.06 4.19 -30.10
C GLY A 174 4.90 2.92 -29.31
N VAL A 175 5.93 2.12 -29.33
CA VAL A 175 6.04 0.85 -28.59
C VAL A 175 7.30 0.92 -27.72
N LYS A 176 7.17 0.57 -26.47
CA LYS A 176 8.29 0.46 -25.52
C LYS A 176 8.23 -0.92 -24.85
N THR A 177 9.25 -1.72 -25.07
CA THR A 177 9.37 -3.03 -24.41
C THR A 177 10.55 -3.00 -23.44
N THR A 178 10.33 -3.43 -22.22
CA THR A 178 11.37 -3.59 -21.22
C THR A 178 11.42 -5.04 -20.79
N LEU A 179 12.60 -5.66 -20.87
CA LEU A 179 12.89 -6.97 -20.27
C LEU A 179 13.92 -6.77 -19.18
N GLN A 180 13.65 -7.31 -18.00
CA GLN A 180 14.58 -7.29 -16.87
C GLN A 180 14.75 -8.70 -16.32
N SER A 181 15.98 -9.05 -15.94
CA SER A 181 16.26 -10.28 -15.21
C SER A 181 17.37 -10.05 -14.21
N GLN A 182 17.26 -10.64 -13.02
CA GLN A 182 18.27 -10.59 -11.97
C GLN A 182 18.37 -11.93 -11.24
N TYR A 183 19.57 -12.25 -10.80
CA TYR A 183 19.89 -13.49 -10.08
C TYR A 183 20.86 -13.20 -8.93
N GLY A 184 20.74 -13.93 -7.82
CA GLY A 184 21.64 -13.73 -6.69
C GLY A 184 21.41 -14.65 -5.50
N SER A 185 21.61 -14.11 -4.31
CA SER A 185 21.56 -14.83 -3.03
C SER A 185 20.33 -15.72 -2.90
N TYR A 186 20.49 -16.87 -2.26
CA TYR A 186 19.45 -17.89 -2.06
C TYR A 186 18.83 -18.42 -3.36
N ASN A 187 19.65 -18.54 -4.43
CA ASN A 187 19.21 -18.96 -5.76
C ASN A 187 17.97 -18.18 -6.25
N THR A 188 17.90 -16.90 -5.85
CA THR A 188 16.78 -16.03 -6.21
C THR A 188 16.91 -15.58 -7.65
N TRP A 189 15.87 -15.82 -8.45
CA TRP A 189 15.77 -15.38 -9.84
C TRP A 189 14.45 -14.63 -10.04
N LEU A 190 14.55 -13.37 -10.46
CA LEU A 190 13.42 -12.48 -10.70
C LEU A 190 13.50 -11.97 -12.14
N SER A 191 12.44 -12.18 -12.93
CA SER A 191 12.41 -11.81 -14.35
C SER A 191 11.05 -11.24 -14.73
N SER A 192 11.06 -10.21 -15.58
CA SER A 192 9.85 -9.58 -16.09
C SER A 192 10.02 -9.09 -17.52
N VAL A 193 8.90 -9.02 -18.24
CA VAL A 193 8.77 -8.33 -19.51
C VAL A 193 7.56 -7.42 -19.45
N THR A 194 7.75 -6.15 -19.79
CA THR A 194 6.67 -5.15 -19.83
C THR A 194 6.68 -4.46 -21.19
N ASN A 195 5.53 -4.43 -21.84
CA ASN A 195 5.30 -3.75 -23.09
C ASN A 195 4.23 -2.68 -22.90
N THR A 196 4.50 -1.46 -23.36
CA THR A 196 3.52 -0.37 -23.47
C THR A 196 3.44 0.06 -24.92
N MET A 197 2.24 0.25 -25.43
CA MET A 197 2.01 0.67 -26.82
C MET A 197 0.90 1.73 -26.88
N ARG A 198 1.08 2.71 -27.75
CA ARG A 198 0.02 3.59 -28.20
C ARG A 198 0.07 3.72 -29.71
N HIS A 199 -1.09 3.69 -30.34
CA HIS A 199 -1.26 3.99 -31.75
C HIS A 199 -2.56 4.79 -31.92
N GLY A 200 -2.42 6.12 -32.10
CA GLY A 200 -3.54 7.04 -32.14
C GLY A 200 -4.41 6.96 -30.88
N ARG A 201 -5.63 6.48 -31.02
CA ARG A 201 -6.61 6.34 -29.93
C ARG A 201 -6.52 5.03 -29.15
N PHE A 202 -5.75 4.08 -29.63
CA PHE A 202 -5.56 2.78 -28.98
C PHE A 202 -4.34 2.80 -28.08
N SER A 203 -4.44 2.21 -26.89
CA SER A 203 -3.32 2.02 -25.95
C SER A 203 -3.35 0.62 -25.36
N SER A 204 -2.17 0.08 -25.05
CA SER A 204 -2.05 -1.17 -24.30
C SER A 204 -0.87 -1.17 -23.35
N LEU A 205 -0.98 -1.96 -22.30
CA LEU A 205 0.07 -2.31 -21.35
C LEU A 205 -0.03 -3.80 -21.09
N VAL A 206 1.08 -4.52 -21.25
CA VAL A 206 1.20 -5.93 -20.87
C VAL A 206 2.45 -6.10 -20.03
N SER A 207 2.34 -6.74 -18.88
CA SER A 207 3.47 -7.08 -18.01
C SER A 207 3.35 -8.54 -17.58
N LEU A 208 4.43 -9.29 -17.73
CA LEU A 208 4.52 -10.69 -17.30
C LEU A 208 5.75 -10.82 -16.41
N SER A 209 5.65 -11.56 -15.32
CA SER A 209 6.79 -11.86 -14.47
C SER A 209 6.84 -13.33 -14.03
N TYR A 210 8.07 -13.80 -13.79
CA TYR A 210 8.34 -15.07 -13.15
C TYR A 210 9.47 -14.88 -12.14
N ASN A 211 9.19 -15.25 -10.90
CA ASN A 211 10.05 -15.01 -9.77
C ASN A 211 10.17 -16.29 -8.92
N ARG A 212 11.38 -16.60 -8.43
CA ARG A 212 11.60 -17.72 -7.53
C ARG A 212 12.75 -17.44 -6.56
N THR A 213 12.74 -18.13 -5.42
CA THR A 213 13.84 -18.19 -4.45
C THR A 213 13.81 -19.54 -3.74
N ASP A 214 14.96 -20.02 -3.30
CA ASP A 214 15.02 -21.21 -2.43
C ASP A 214 14.74 -20.84 -0.95
N GLY A 215 14.67 -19.53 -0.63
CA GLY A 215 14.43 -19.04 0.73
C GLY A 215 15.67 -18.99 1.60
N THR A 216 15.54 -18.45 2.80
CA THR A 216 16.64 -18.22 3.75
C THR A 216 16.96 -19.42 4.64
N VAL A 217 16.08 -20.40 4.68
CA VAL A 217 16.21 -21.66 5.41
C VAL A 217 15.69 -22.81 4.56
N ASP A 218 16.01 -24.05 4.92
CA ASP A 218 15.54 -25.24 4.22
C ASP A 218 14.00 -25.29 4.17
N ASN A 219 13.46 -25.74 3.04
CA ASN A 219 12.02 -25.84 2.80
C ASN A 219 11.26 -24.50 2.89
N PHE A 220 11.91 -23.41 2.52
CA PHE A 220 11.30 -22.08 2.48
C PHE A 220 11.28 -21.49 1.06
N ASP A 221 11.24 -22.37 0.08
CA ASP A 221 11.19 -22.00 -1.33
C ASP A 221 9.86 -21.32 -1.69
N PHE A 222 9.95 -20.39 -2.62
CA PHE A 222 8.81 -19.64 -3.14
C PHE A 222 8.96 -19.41 -4.64
N LYS A 223 7.89 -19.59 -5.40
CA LYS A 223 7.84 -19.27 -6.83
C LYS A 223 6.51 -18.68 -7.22
N GLN A 224 6.56 -17.72 -8.12
CA GLN A 224 5.41 -16.95 -8.57
C GLN A 224 5.48 -16.72 -10.06
N ALA A 225 4.32 -16.78 -10.72
CA ALA A 225 4.10 -16.30 -12.07
C ALA A 225 2.89 -15.36 -12.05
N ASP A 226 3.05 -14.18 -12.61
CA ASP A 226 1.97 -13.20 -12.70
C ASP A 226 1.96 -12.47 -14.03
N GLY A 227 0.79 -11.96 -14.39
CA GLY A 227 0.56 -11.18 -15.58
C GLY A 227 -0.48 -10.09 -15.33
N TYR A 228 -0.19 -8.91 -15.87
CA TYR A 228 -1.10 -7.77 -15.96
C TYR A 228 -1.29 -7.38 -17.42
N GLY A 229 -2.54 -7.15 -17.84
CA GLY A 229 -2.89 -6.65 -19.15
C GLY A 229 -3.90 -5.52 -19.06
N LYS A 230 -3.71 -4.44 -19.83
CA LYS A 230 -4.64 -3.31 -19.94
C LYS A 230 -4.74 -2.88 -21.39
N ILE A 231 -5.96 -2.71 -21.87
CA ILE A 231 -6.26 -2.23 -23.23
C ILE A 231 -7.20 -1.05 -23.10
N GLY A 232 -6.82 0.08 -23.68
CA GLY A 232 -7.57 1.32 -23.64
C GLY A 232 -7.89 1.86 -25.03
N TYR A 233 -8.99 2.59 -25.13
CA TYR A 233 -9.41 3.27 -26.33
C TYR A 233 -10.06 4.62 -26.01
N ASP A 234 -9.55 5.68 -26.67
CA ASP A 234 -10.07 7.03 -26.58
C ASP A 234 -11.11 7.24 -27.69
N PHE A 235 -12.42 7.09 -27.38
CA PHE A 235 -13.50 7.27 -28.36
C PHE A 235 -13.55 8.70 -28.90
N SER A 236 -13.25 9.65 -28.02
CA SER A 236 -13.13 11.08 -28.33
C SER A 236 -12.24 11.77 -27.29
N ASP A 237 -12.02 13.06 -27.42
CA ASP A 237 -11.32 13.87 -26.40
C ASP A 237 -12.09 13.95 -25.06
N LYS A 238 -13.33 13.48 -25.05
CA LYS A 238 -14.23 13.53 -23.89
C LYS A 238 -14.55 12.17 -23.29
N TRP A 239 -14.38 11.09 -24.03
CA TRP A 239 -14.72 9.73 -23.60
C TRP A 239 -13.58 8.77 -23.86
N SER A 240 -13.21 8.03 -22.83
CA SER A 240 -12.29 6.91 -22.95
C SER A 240 -12.79 5.69 -22.18
N ALA A 241 -12.34 4.52 -22.58
CA ALA A 241 -12.59 3.30 -21.85
C ALA A 241 -11.35 2.41 -21.85
N TYR A 242 -11.24 1.58 -20.82
CA TYR A 242 -10.25 0.51 -20.79
C TYR A 242 -10.79 -0.73 -20.08
N VAL A 243 -10.21 -1.83 -20.43
CA VAL A 243 -10.34 -3.10 -19.70
C VAL A 243 -8.97 -3.51 -19.21
N ASP A 244 -8.92 -4.07 -18.01
CA ASP A 244 -7.70 -4.64 -17.45
C ASP A 244 -7.95 -6.00 -16.82
N TYR A 245 -6.89 -6.79 -16.77
CA TYR A 245 -6.91 -8.13 -16.19
C TYR A 245 -5.58 -8.43 -15.52
N THR A 246 -5.64 -8.98 -14.32
CA THR A 246 -4.48 -9.50 -13.59
C THR A 246 -4.71 -10.95 -13.25
N LEU A 247 -3.67 -11.76 -13.38
CA LEU A 247 -3.64 -13.14 -12.91
C LEU A 247 -2.30 -13.41 -12.23
N MET A 248 -2.35 -14.02 -11.06
CA MET A 248 -1.19 -14.44 -10.30
C MET A 248 -1.40 -15.86 -9.78
N ASN A 249 -0.37 -16.68 -9.89
CA ASN A 249 -0.24 -17.93 -9.15
C ASN A 249 1.10 -17.96 -8.43
N PHE A 250 1.07 -18.24 -7.14
CA PHE A 250 2.30 -18.59 -6.43
C PHE A 250 2.18 -19.94 -5.73
N ARG A 251 3.34 -20.56 -5.56
CA ARG A 251 3.54 -21.75 -4.74
C ARG A 251 4.71 -21.48 -3.81
N GLY A 252 4.55 -21.86 -2.57
CA GLY A 252 5.62 -21.71 -1.58
C GLY A 252 5.48 -22.74 -0.50
N ASN A 253 6.61 -23.06 0.11
CA ASN A 253 6.69 -23.86 1.30
C ASN A 253 6.86 -22.94 2.51
N ASP A 254 6.33 -23.34 3.63
CA ASP A 254 6.39 -22.60 4.88
C ASP A 254 6.75 -23.58 6.01
N PRO A 255 8.04 -23.65 6.39
CA PRO A 255 8.45 -24.47 7.52
C PRO A 255 7.81 -23.91 8.79
N ILE A 256 7.14 -24.75 9.56
CA ILE A 256 6.54 -24.33 10.80
C ILE A 256 7.65 -24.02 11.80
N TYR A 257 7.63 -22.81 12.31
CA TYR A 257 8.53 -22.43 13.39
C TYR A 257 8.26 -23.28 14.63
N PRO A 258 9.29 -23.91 15.24
CA PRO A 258 9.13 -24.62 16.51
C PRO A 258 8.51 -23.72 17.58
N THR A 259 7.37 -24.11 18.11
CA THR A 259 6.72 -23.39 19.21
C THR A 259 7.14 -23.97 20.55
N LEU A 260 6.88 -23.25 21.65
CA LEU A 260 7.08 -23.80 23.01
C LEU A 260 6.26 -25.08 23.24
N SER A 261 5.14 -25.24 22.53
CA SER A 261 4.28 -26.42 22.59
C SER A 261 4.68 -27.54 21.63
N ASN A 262 5.49 -27.25 20.62
CA ASN A 262 6.03 -28.22 19.65
C ASN A 262 7.43 -27.79 19.18
N PRO A 263 8.46 -27.97 20.04
CA PRO A 263 9.82 -27.50 19.73
C PRO A 263 10.53 -28.34 18.65
N GLU A 264 10.00 -29.50 18.29
CA GLU A 264 10.57 -30.42 17.30
C GLU A 264 9.74 -30.48 16.01
N SER A 265 8.85 -29.51 15.77
CA SER A 265 8.04 -29.51 14.56
C SER A 265 8.91 -29.45 13.31
N THR A 266 8.77 -30.45 12.46
CA THR A 266 9.35 -30.52 11.11
C THR A 266 8.29 -30.35 10.02
N ASP A 267 7.07 -29.96 10.39
CA ASP A 267 5.98 -29.83 9.46
C ASP A 267 6.25 -28.68 8.48
N ILE A 268 5.85 -28.88 7.24
CA ILE A 268 5.97 -27.88 6.17
C ILE A 268 4.59 -27.65 5.60
N TYR A 269 4.12 -26.40 5.63
CA TYR A 269 2.87 -26.03 4.99
C TYR A 269 3.14 -25.64 3.54
N ARG A 270 2.56 -26.39 2.61
CA ARG A 270 2.64 -26.08 1.18
C ARG A 270 1.49 -25.19 0.77
N GLN A 271 1.78 -24.13 0.05
CA GLN A 271 0.81 -23.16 -0.42
C GLN A 271 0.72 -23.20 -1.93
N ASN A 272 -0.50 -23.13 -2.45
CA ASN A 272 -0.77 -22.92 -3.88
C ASN A 272 -1.95 -21.94 -3.99
N ILE A 273 -1.63 -20.72 -4.32
CA ILE A 273 -2.59 -19.61 -4.35
C ILE A 273 -2.72 -19.10 -5.77
N THR A 274 -3.95 -19.05 -6.26
CA THR A 274 -4.29 -18.40 -7.53
C THR A 274 -5.24 -17.25 -7.25
N ARG A 275 -4.92 -16.09 -7.80
CA ARG A 275 -5.79 -14.92 -7.71
C ARG A 275 -5.86 -14.22 -9.05
N GLY A 276 -7.05 -13.76 -9.40
CA GLY A 276 -7.29 -13.02 -10.62
C GLY A 276 -8.27 -11.88 -10.41
N GLU A 277 -8.22 -10.94 -11.34
CA GLU A 277 -9.05 -9.75 -11.35
C GLU A 277 -9.28 -9.29 -12.77
N ALA A 278 -10.49 -8.83 -13.05
CA ALA A 278 -10.86 -8.17 -14.29
C ALA A 278 -11.65 -6.90 -14.00
N ALA A 279 -11.37 -5.81 -14.71
CA ALA A 279 -12.18 -4.59 -14.62
C ALA A 279 -12.45 -3.98 -16.00
N ALA A 280 -13.58 -3.31 -16.11
CA ALA A 280 -13.95 -2.48 -17.25
C ALA A 280 -14.30 -1.09 -16.73
N THR A 281 -13.65 -0.08 -17.28
CA THR A 281 -13.79 1.31 -16.85
C THR A 281 -14.11 2.20 -18.04
N VAL A 282 -15.09 3.07 -17.87
CA VAL A 282 -15.44 4.14 -18.81
C VAL A 282 -15.30 5.46 -18.07
N THR A 283 -14.67 6.44 -18.70
CA THR A 283 -14.51 7.79 -18.13
C THR A 283 -15.03 8.85 -19.09
N ASN A 284 -15.56 9.92 -18.51
CA ASN A 284 -15.93 11.12 -19.25
C ASN A 284 -15.18 12.36 -18.73
N SER A 285 -15.06 13.39 -19.57
CA SER A 285 -14.48 14.69 -19.20
C SER A 285 -15.00 15.80 -20.10
N TYR A 286 -15.90 16.64 -19.55
CA TYR A 286 -16.52 17.77 -20.22
C TYR A 286 -16.07 19.13 -19.63
N GLY A 287 -14.93 19.17 -18.98
CA GLY A 287 -14.45 20.37 -18.31
C GLY A 287 -15.14 20.66 -16.97
N ALA A 288 -16.41 21.04 -16.99
CA ALA A 288 -17.19 21.27 -15.77
C ALA A 288 -17.74 19.97 -15.13
N VAL A 289 -17.79 18.90 -15.90
CA VAL A 289 -18.32 17.59 -15.51
C VAL A 289 -17.33 16.51 -15.91
N SER A 290 -16.99 15.62 -14.99
CA SER A 290 -16.12 14.46 -15.26
C SER A 290 -16.44 13.30 -14.33
N GLY A 291 -16.41 12.09 -14.85
CA GLY A 291 -16.79 10.94 -14.04
C GLY A 291 -16.21 9.62 -14.51
N THR A 292 -16.55 8.59 -13.77
CA THR A 292 -16.12 7.22 -13.99
C THR A 292 -17.25 6.26 -13.69
N ALA A 293 -17.46 5.31 -14.59
CA ALA A 293 -18.24 4.10 -14.36
C ALA A 293 -17.31 2.91 -14.48
N ARG A 294 -17.28 2.05 -13.47
CA ARG A 294 -16.43 0.85 -13.42
C ARG A 294 -17.21 -0.34 -12.90
N VAL A 295 -16.98 -1.48 -13.54
CA VAL A 295 -17.38 -2.80 -13.05
C VAL A 295 -16.11 -3.62 -12.89
N TYR A 296 -15.96 -4.34 -11.78
CA TYR A 296 -14.82 -5.21 -11.55
C TYR A 296 -15.22 -6.53 -10.89
N TYR A 297 -14.43 -7.56 -11.16
CA TYR A 297 -14.62 -8.90 -10.60
C TYR A 297 -13.27 -9.46 -10.14
N ASN A 298 -13.17 -9.80 -8.86
CA ASN A 298 -11.99 -10.43 -8.26
C ASN A 298 -12.35 -11.86 -7.88
N TYR A 299 -11.41 -12.79 -8.02
CA TYR A 299 -11.58 -14.18 -7.57
C TYR A 299 -10.29 -14.73 -7.00
N GLY A 300 -10.42 -15.67 -6.08
CA GLY A 300 -9.32 -16.35 -5.45
C GLY A 300 -9.58 -17.82 -5.19
N ASN A 301 -8.53 -18.63 -5.31
CA ASN A 301 -8.51 -20.04 -4.95
C ASN A 301 -7.23 -20.29 -4.14
N HIS A 302 -7.40 -20.57 -2.85
CA HIS A 302 -6.31 -20.64 -1.89
C HIS A 302 -6.26 -22.05 -1.29
N PHE A 303 -5.20 -22.77 -1.60
CA PHE A 303 -4.92 -24.07 -1.01
C PHE A 303 -3.68 -23.99 -0.14
N VAL A 304 -3.81 -24.41 1.12
CA VAL A 304 -2.72 -24.54 2.10
C VAL A 304 -2.77 -25.97 2.63
N ASP A 305 -1.74 -26.76 2.32
CA ASP A 305 -1.60 -28.12 2.81
C ASP A 305 -1.04 -28.10 4.24
N ASP A 306 -1.90 -27.67 5.16
CA ASP A 306 -1.72 -27.73 6.61
C ASP A 306 -2.46 -28.98 7.14
N PRO A 307 -2.39 -29.33 8.43
CA PRO A 307 -3.11 -30.48 9.01
C PRO A 307 -4.63 -30.49 8.77
N ARG A 308 -5.20 -29.34 8.38
CA ARG A 308 -6.62 -29.18 8.06
C ARG A 308 -6.90 -29.24 6.57
N HIS A 309 -5.84 -29.30 5.72
CA HIS A 309 -5.93 -29.16 4.26
C HIS A 309 -6.80 -27.96 3.86
N PHE A 310 -6.43 -26.79 4.38
CA PHE A 310 -7.20 -25.57 4.23
C PHE A 310 -7.34 -25.19 2.76
N HIS A 311 -8.58 -25.12 2.29
CA HIS A 311 -8.92 -24.73 0.94
C HIS A 311 -10.03 -23.69 0.97
N SER A 312 -9.79 -22.50 0.50
CA SER A 312 -10.81 -21.45 0.41
C SER A 312 -10.96 -20.92 -0.99
N LYS A 313 -12.18 -20.51 -1.32
CA LYS A 313 -12.53 -19.78 -2.53
C LYS A 313 -13.25 -18.51 -2.15
N ASP A 314 -12.94 -17.45 -2.85
CA ASP A 314 -13.60 -16.16 -2.68
C ASP A 314 -13.79 -15.47 -4.02
N ASP A 315 -14.81 -14.63 -4.11
CA ASP A 315 -15.05 -13.76 -5.23
C ASP A 315 -15.71 -12.44 -4.78
N ARG A 316 -15.55 -11.42 -5.60
CA ARG A 316 -16.14 -10.10 -5.39
C ARG A 316 -16.54 -9.50 -6.73
N LEU A 317 -17.79 -9.09 -6.86
CA LEU A 317 -18.29 -8.25 -7.94
C LEU A 317 -18.53 -6.84 -7.38
N GLY A 318 -17.98 -5.83 -8.03
CA GLY A 318 -18.20 -4.45 -7.62
C GLY A 318 -18.55 -3.53 -8.77
N VAL A 319 -19.29 -2.47 -8.44
CA VAL A 319 -19.63 -1.36 -9.34
C VAL A 319 -19.28 -0.07 -8.64
N ILE A 320 -18.52 0.79 -9.30
CA ILE A 320 -18.14 2.13 -8.83
C ILE A 320 -18.66 3.13 -9.85
N LEU A 321 -19.51 4.04 -9.39
CA LEU A 321 -20.03 5.13 -10.20
C LEU A 321 -19.78 6.44 -9.48
N TYR A 322 -19.18 7.41 -10.15
CA TYR A 322 -19.13 8.77 -9.63
C TYR A 322 -19.07 9.80 -10.74
N GLU A 323 -19.60 10.97 -10.42
CA GLU A 323 -19.58 12.14 -11.28
C GLU A 323 -19.15 13.36 -10.48
N ASN A 324 -18.18 14.10 -11.00
CA ASN A 324 -17.65 15.33 -10.45
C ASN A 324 -18.23 16.51 -11.20
N PHE A 325 -18.75 17.49 -10.46
CA PHE A 325 -19.34 18.71 -10.99
C PHE A 325 -18.56 19.93 -10.51
N LYS A 326 -18.36 20.90 -11.37
CA LYS A 326 -17.80 22.22 -11.05
C LYS A 326 -18.89 23.27 -11.25
N PRO A 327 -19.86 23.42 -10.30
CA PRO A 327 -21.07 24.24 -10.51
C PRO A 327 -20.77 25.74 -10.62
N TRP A 328 -19.71 26.22 -9.95
CA TRP A 328 -19.23 27.61 -10.04
C TRP A 328 -17.72 27.67 -9.73
N ARG A 329 -17.13 28.86 -9.89
CA ARG A 329 -15.69 29.06 -9.65
C ARG A 329 -15.29 28.64 -8.24
N GLY A 330 -14.30 27.76 -8.15
CA GLY A 330 -13.77 27.27 -6.89
C GLY A 330 -14.57 26.14 -6.25
N ALA A 331 -15.79 25.84 -6.73
CA ALA A 331 -16.58 24.72 -6.23
C ALA A 331 -16.30 23.42 -6.98
N SER A 332 -16.33 22.31 -6.26
CA SER A 332 -16.34 20.96 -6.81
C SER A 332 -17.26 20.08 -5.94
N ALA A 333 -18.13 19.33 -6.56
CA ALA A 333 -19.00 18.36 -5.91
C ALA A 333 -18.85 17.01 -6.59
N THR A 334 -18.68 15.95 -5.82
CA THR A 334 -18.69 14.56 -6.31
C THR A 334 -19.92 13.87 -5.77
N LEU A 335 -20.72 13.29 -6.65
CA LEU A 335 -21.77 12.33 -6.29
C LEU A 335 -21.29 10.95 -6.70
N GLY A 336 -21.34 10.01 -5.79
CA GLY A 336 -20.90 8.66 -6.05
C GLY A 336 -21.83 7.60 -5.47
N PHE A 337 -21.72 6.41 -6.04
CA PHE A 337 -22.44 5.22 -5.62
C PHE A 337 -21.55 4.00 -5.85
N ASP A 338 -21.35 3.22 -4.80
CA ASP A 338 -20.64 1.95 -4.85
C ASP A 338 -21.60 0.81 -4.54
N PHE A 339 -21.45 -0.28 -5.28
CA PHE A 339 -22.08 -1.56 -5.03
C PHE A 339 -21.00 -2.62 -4.95
N ASP A 340 -21.09 -3.49 -3.95
CA ASP A 340 -20.21 -4.63 -3.74
C ASP A 340 -21.01 -5.86 -3.36
N SER A 341 -20.72 -6.98 -4.01
CA SER A 341 -21.16 -8.30 -3.60
C SER A 341 -19.95 -9.19 -3.47
N TYR A 342 -19.59 -9.57 -2.26
CA TYR A 342 -18.43 -10.43 -2.02
C TYR A 342 -18.85 -11.71 -1.31
N SER A 343 -18.21 -12.80 -1.71
CA SER A 343 -18.52 -14.15 -1.25
C SER A 343 -17.25 -14.87 -0.81
N GLY A 344 -17.45 -15.85 0.06
CA GLY A 344 -16.38 -16.74 0.46
C GLY A 344 -16.91 -18.08 0.93
N GLU A 345 -16.12 -19.13 0.70
CA GLU A 345 -16.40 -20.48 1.16
C GLU A 345 -15.13 -21.24 1.54
N ILE A 346 -15.25 -22.15 2.48
CA ILE A 346 -14.25 -23.15 2.83
C ILE A 346 -14.97 -24.49 2.73
N PRO A 347 -14.89 -25.18 1.57
CA PRO A 347 -15.60 -26.42 1.36
C PRO A 347 -15.11 -27.54 2.26
N VAL A 348 -15.95 -28.50 2.56
CA VAL A 348 -15.58 -29.71 3.28
C VAL A 348 -14.57 -30.49 2.43
N SER A 349 -13.34 -30.62 2.89
CA SER A 349 -12.33 -31.46 2.23
C SER A 349 -12.65 -32.93 2.45
N GLY A 350 -12.85 -33.69 1.37
CA GLY A 350 -13.10 -35.12 1.47
C GLY A 350 -11.89 -35.85 2.03
N GLY A 351 -11.99 -36.38 3.23
CA GLY A 351 -10.99 -37.30 3.79
C GLY A 351 -10.62 -37.15 5.25
N ASN A 352 -10.97 -36.09 5.93
CA ASN A 352 -10.68 -35.98 7.36
C ASN A 352 -11.92 -36.15 8.21
N SER A 353 -11.85 -37.15 9.10
CA SER A 353 -12.84 -37.39 10.16
C SER A 353 -12.98 -36.12 11.01
N HIS A 354 -14.17 -35.56 11.01
CA HIS A 354 -14.52 -34.42 11.86
C HIS A 354 -14.49 -34.89 13.34
N THR A 355 -13.52 -34.46 14.09
CA THR A 355 -13.69 -34.30 15.53
C THR A 355 -14.71 -33.17 15.71
N GLU A 356 -15.88 -33.49 16.30
CA GLU A 356 -16.88 -32.51 16.69
C GLU A 356 -16.19 -31.36 17.46
N GLY A 357 -16.29 -30.12 16.91
CA GLY A 357 -15.69 -28.92 17.50
C GLY A 357 -14.64 -28.19 16.65
N SER A 358 -14.14 -28.76 15.56
CA SER A 358 -13.26 -28.06 14.60
C SER A 358 -14.10 -27.40 13.52
N MET A 359 -14.51 -26.15 13.73
CA MET A 359 -15.19 -25.34 12.71
C MET A 359 -14.16 -24.88 11.65
N SER A 360 -13.76 -25.78 10.77
CA SER A 360 -12.81 -25.51 9.67
C SER A 360 -13.48 -25.33 8.31
N THR A 361 -14.81 -25.34 8.27
CA THR A 361 -15.59 -25.21 7.03
C THR A 361 -16.57 -24.04 7.10
N ILE A 362 -16.75 -23.35 5.99
CA ILE A 362 -17.78 -22.31 5.81
C ILE A 362 -18.52 -22.65 4.52
N SER A 363 -19.84 -22.91 4.60
CA SER A 363 -20.69 -22.91 3.41
C SER A 363 -20.62 -21.52 2.77
N ARG A 364 -20.76 -21.42 1.44
CA ARG A 364 -20.71 -20.14 0.73
C ARG A 364 -21.56 -19.09 1.46
N LYS A 365 -20.92 -18.01 1.85
CA LYS A 365 -21.53 -16.80 2.44
C LYS A 365 -21.34 -15.66 1.48
N THR A 366 -22.34 -14.82 1.36
CA THR A 366 -22.32 -13.60 0.54
C THR A 366 -22.76 -12.44 1.41
N ILE A 367 -22.12 -11.31 1.24
CA ILE A 367 -22.51 -10.03 1.82
C ILE A 367 -22.64 -9.03 0.68
N VAL A 368 -23.73 -8.27 0.68
CA VAL A 368 -24.01 -7.23 -0.29
C VAL A 368 -23.95 -5.87 0.40
N GLU A 369 -23.23 -4.95 -0.22
CA GLU A 369 -23.10 -3.56 0.25
C GLU A 369 -23.51 -2.59 -0.87
N TYR A 370 -24.15 -1.49 -0.50
CA TYR A 370 -24.46 -0.39 -1.40
C TYR A 370 -24.33 0.94 -0.67
N SER A 371 -23.64 1.87 -1.29
CA SER A 371 -23.19 3.06 -0.55
C SER A 371 -23.21 4.30 -1.44
N PRO A 372 -24.27 5.13 -1.36
CA PRO A 372 -24.21 6.47 -1.90
C PRO A 372 -23.30 7.35 -1.06
N TYR A 373 -22.59 8.28 -1.73
CA TYR A 373 -21.76 9.28 -1.06
C TYR A 373 -21.75 10.61 -1.81
N VAL A 374 -21.42 11.66 -1.08
CA VAL A 374 -21.21 13.01 -1.60
C VAL A 374 -19.96 13.60 -0.99
N THR A 375 -19.14 14.26 -1.82
CA THR A 375 -18.08 15.15 -1.34
C THR A 375 -18.24 16.53 -1.95
N LEU A 376 -17.99 17.55 -1.15
CA LEU A 376 -18.07 18.96 -1.53
C LEU A 376 -16.74 19.62 -1.21
N SER A 377 -16.25 20.43 -2.14
CA SER A 377 -15.04 21.23 -1.95
C SER A 377 -15.29 22.64 -2.44
N GLN A 378 -14.88 23.65 -1.67
CA GLN A 378 -14.96 25.05 -2.05
C GLN A 378 -13.63 25.75 -1.81
N MET A 379 -13.09 26.34 -2.84
CA MET A 379 -11.94 27.23 -2.79
C MET A 379 -12.37 28.67 -2.60
N PHE A 380 -11.74 29.38 -1.68
CA PHE A 380 -11.96 30.78 -1.37
C PHE A 380 -10.65 31.55 -1.55
N PHE A 381 -10.79 32.88 -1.82
CA PHE A 381 -9.67 33.83 -1.87
C PHE A 381 -8.53 33.39 -2.79
N ASP A 382 -8.89 33.06 -4.04
CA ASP A 382 -7.94 32.61 -5.08
C ASP A 382 -7.00 31.47 -4.63
N ASN A 383 -7.59 30.41 -4.06
CA ASN A 383 -6.93 29.18 -3.54
C ASN A 383 -6.18 29.36 -2.21
N LEU A 384 -6.33 30.50 -1.52
CA LEU A 384 -5.78 30.64 -0.17
C LEU A 384 -6.37 29.62 0.80
N LEU A 385 -7.70 29.43 0.77
CA LEU A 385 -8.42 28.50 1.62
C LEU A 385 -9.23 27.53 0.76
N ASN A 386 -9.06 26.24 0.98
CA ASN A 386 -9.96 25.20 0.48
C ASN A 386 -10.63 24.48 1.66
N VAL A 387 -11.95 24.37 1.62
CA VAL A 387 -12.74 23.61 2.60
C VAL A 387 -13.38 22.43 1.90
N ASN A 388 -13.31 21.26 2.53
CA ASN A 388 -13.84 20.02 2.02
C ASN A 388 -14.75 19.36 3.06
N ALA A 389 -15.87 18.81 2.62
CA ALA A 389 -16.78 18.01 3.44
C ALA A 389 -17.22 16.78 2.64
N GLY A 390 -17.36 15.66 3.31
CA GLY A 390 -17.82 14.42 2.70
C GLY A 390 -18.73 13.63 3.63
N LEU A 391 -19.67 12.91 3.04
CA LEU A 391 -20.58 12.03 3.77
C LEU A 391 -20.88 10.79 2.90
N ARG A 392 -20.73 9.60 3.49
CA ARG A 392 -21.13 8.34 2.92
C ARG A 392 -22.17 7.67 3.81
N MET A 393 -23.17 7.07 3.21
CA MET A 393 -24.09 6.16 3.86
C MET A 393 -23.74 4.73 3.41
N ALA A 394 -23.09 3.96 4.27
CA ALA A 394 -22.73 2.58 4.01
C ALA A 394 -23.86 1.66 4.50
N ASN A 395 -24.49 0.94 3.59
CA ASN A 395 -25.54 -0.01 3.88
C ASN A 395 -25.10 -1.42 3.51
N SER A 396 -25.58 -2.39 4.24
CA SER A 396 -25.31 -3.81 4.02
C SER A 396 -26.54 -4.65 4.34
N ASP A 397 -26.65 -5.80 3.73
CA ASP A 397 -27.63 -6.84 4.09
C ASP A 397 -27.29 -7.56 5.40
N LYS A 398 -26.06 -7.34 5.94
CA LYS A 398 -25.54 -8.02 7.13
C LYS A 398 -25.36 -7.09 8.32
N PHE A 399 -24.96 -5.83 8.12
CA PHE A 399 -24.58 -4.90 9.17
C PHE A 399 -25.51 -3.69 9.22
N ASP A 400 -25.62 -3.07 10.38
CA ASP A 400 -26.34 -1.81 10.53
C ASP A 400 -25.74 -0.72 9.65
N SER A 401 -26.60 0.15 9.10
CA SER A 401 -26.18 1.30 8.28
C SER A 401 -25.25 2.22 9.04
N GLN A 402 -24.17 2.65 8.37
CA GLN A 402 -23.16 3.52 8.94
C GLN A 402 -23.12 4.88 8.20
N TRP A 403 -23.13 5.97 8.97
CA TRP A 403 -22.86 7.31 8.45
C TRP A 403 -21.39 7.65 8.67
N ILE A 404 -20.68 7.94 7.59
CA ILE A 404 -19.23 8.15 7.57
C ILE A 404 -18.94 9.59 7.16
N PRO A 405 -18.76 10.50 8.12
CA PRO A 405 -18.45 11.90 7.85
C PRO A 405 -16.95 12.13 7.67
N GLN A 406 -16.63 13.16 6.88
CA GLN A 406 -15.30 13.74 6.73
C GLN A 406 -15.43 15.25 6.61
N PHE A 407 -14.51 15.98 7.24
CA PHE A 407 -14.36 17.42 7.10
C PHE A 407 -12.89 17.80 7.13
N GLY A 408 -12.49 18.76 6.30
CA GLY A 408 -11.13 19.23 6.31
C GLY A 408 -10.94 20.55 5.59
N PHE A 409 -9.76 21.12 5.78
CA PHE A 409 -9.37 22.36 5.12
C PHE A 409 -7.89 22.33 4.72
N SER A 410 -7.54 23.09 3.69
CA SER A 410 -6.16 23.47 3.41
C SER A 410 -6.04 24.98 3.24
N VAL A 411 -5.00 25.55 3.83
CA VAL A 411 -4.67 26.98 3.75
C VAL A 411 -3.30 27.11 3.10
N ASN A 412 -3.21 27.93 2.04
CA ASN A 412 -2.00 28.16 1.27
C ASN A 412 -1.55 29.63 1.37
N PRO A 413 -1.00 30.08 2.52
CA PRO A 413 -0.58 31.46 2.72
C PRO A 413 0.69 31.75 1.90
N GLY A 414 0.51 32.35 0.73
CA GLY A 414 1.56 32.54 -0.26
C GLY A 414 1.95 31.26 -1.02
N SER A 415 3.10 31.28 -1.71
CA SER A 415 3.54 30.18 -2.57
C SER A 415 4.26 29.05 -1.83
N ALA A 416 4.77 29.33 -0.62
CA ALA A 416 5.71 28.45 0.07
C ALA A 416 5.08 27.56 1.13
N TRP A 417 3.95 27.93 1.71
CA TRP A 417 3.32 27.21 2.81
C TRP A 417 2.01 26.55 2.41
N THR A 418 1.77 25.37 2.95
CA THR A 418 0.46 24.70 2.96
C THR A 418 0.21 24.17 4.36
N LEU A 419 -0.89 24.61 4.98
CA LEU A 419 -1.37 24.12 6.26
C LEU A 419 -2.67 23.33 6.02
N LYS A 420 -2.79 22.16 6.63
CA LYS A 420 -3.94 21.27 6.45
C LYS A 420 -4.49 20.83 7.79
N GLY A 421 -5.80 20.67 7.84
CA GLY A 421 -6.48 20.03 8.96
C GLY A 421 -7.56 19.09 8.46
N ASN A 422 -7.68 17.91 9.06
CA ASN A 422 -8.63 16.89 8.69
C ASN A 422 -9.23 16.19 9.90
N LEU A 423 -10.54 15.98 9.82
CA LEU A 423 -11.34 15.16 10.72
C LEU A 423 -12.06 14.13 9.85
N ALA A 424 -11.75 12.85 10.00
CA ALA A 424 -12.33 11.80 9.17
C ALA A 424 -12.68 10.57 10.00
N MET A 425 -13.85 10.00 9.70
CA MET A 425 -14.25 8.70 10.21
C MET A 425 -13.86 7.59 9.24
N GLY A 426 -13.25 6.55 9.77
CA GLY A 426 -13.02 5.30 9.06
C GLY A 426 -13.83 4.16 9.68
N TYR A 427 -14.16 3.16 8.88
CA TYR A 427 -14.81 1.95 9.36
C TYR A 427 -14.29 0.71 8.64
N ARG A 428 -14.48 -0.46 9.27
CA ARG A 428 -14.19 -1.76 8.71
C ARG A 428 -15.30 -2.75 9.08
N ASN A 429 -15.83 -3.43 8.10
CA ASN A 429 -16.77 -4.53 8.34
C ASN A 429 -16.03 -5.77 8.84
N PRO A 430 -16.66 -6.59 9.70
CA PRO A 430 -16.12 -7.89 10.10
C PRO A 430 -15.91 -8.80 8.89
N SER A 431 -14.80 -9.54 8.87
CA SER A 431 -14.50 -10.54 7.85
C SER A 431 -15.32 -11.82 8.05
N PHE A 432 -15.45 -12.64 7.02
CA PHE A 432 -16.09 -13.97 7.17
C PHE A 432 -15.35 -14.85 8.19
N ARG A 433 -14.03 -14.70 8.31
CA ARG A 433 -13.25 -15.36 9.38
C ARG A 433 -13.75 -14.98 10.77
N GLU A 434 -13.97 -13.71 11.02
CA GLU A 434 -14.42 -13.20 12.32
C GLU A 434 -15.87 -13.57 12.62
N LEU A 435 -16.70 -13.65 11.58
CA LEU A 435 -18.12 -13.98 11.69
C LEU A 435 -18.41 -15.49 11.81
N TYR A 436 -17.66 -16.34 11.08
CA TYR A 436 -18.08 -17.71 10.84
C TYR A 436 -16.98 -18.76 10.96
N LEU A 437 -15.70 -18.39 11.03
CA LEU A 437 -14.60 -19.34 11.01
C LEU A 437 -13.94 -19.44 12.40
N TYR A 438 -13.66 -20.67 12.81
CA TYR A 438 -13.10 -21.04 14.11
C TYR A 438 -14.05 -20.85 15.30
N ARG A 439 -13.67 -21.46 16.43
CA ARG A 439 -14.45 -21.45 17.67
C ARG A 439 -14.78 -20.05 18.20
N MET A 440 -13.91 -19.08 17.90
CA MET A 440 -14.07 -17.68 18.35
C MET A 440 -15.02 -16.85 17.51
N ALA A 441 -15.53 -17.40 16.41
CA ALA A 441 -16.40 -16.66 15.49
C ALA A 441 -17.68 -16.16 16.18
N ASN A 442 -18.13 -14.98 15.73
CA ASN A 442 -19.34 -14.37 16.22
C ASN A 442 -20.13 -13.71 15.09
N PRO A 443 -21.27 -14.31 14.67
CA PRO A 443 -22.10 -13.75 13.61
C PRO A 443 -22.73 -12.39 13.92
N ASP A 444 -22.76 -11.97 15.19
CA ASP A 444 -23.42 -10.75 15.65
C ASP A 444 -22.48 -9.54 15.69
N LEU A 445 -21.26 -9.69 15.20
CA LEU A 445 -20.30 -8.58 15.14
C LEU A 445 -20.79 -7.44 14.27
N GLN A 446 -20.48 -6.23 14.70
CA GLN A 446 -20.75 -4.98 14.02
C GLN A 446 -19.46 -4.33 13.50
N PRO A 447 -19.54 -3.36 12.56
CA PRO A 447 -18.37 -2.70 12.03
C PRO A 447 -17.52 -2.00 13.09
N GLU A 448 -16.20 -2.09 12.96
CA GLU A 448 -15.23 -1.29 13.71
C GLU A 448 -15.25 0.16 13.21
N LYS A 449 -14.93 1.11 14.09
CA LYS A 449 -14.92 2.54 13.79
C LYS A 449 -13.67 3.22 14.32
N MET A 450 -13.19 4.21 13.59
CA MET A 450 -12.06 5.03 14.01
C MET A 450 -12.30 6.49 13.62
N MET A 451 -12.08 7.41 14.56
CA MET A 451 -11.97 8.83 14.27
C MET A 451 -10.50 9.23 14.19
N ASN A 452 -10.13 9.95 13.14
CA ASN A 452 -8.81 10.51 12.94
C ASN A 452 -8.88 12.03 12.94
N TYR A 453 -7.98 12.64 13.70
CA TYR A 453 -7.74 14.09 13.77
C TYR A 453 -6.31 14.32 13.28
N GLU A 454 -6.13 15.21 12.32
CA GLU A 454 -4.84 15.45 11.70
C GLU A 454 -4.59 16.94 11.48
N LEU A 455 -3.39 17.38 11.76
CA LEU A 455 -2.86 18.69 11.38
C LEU A 455 -1.53 18.51 10.67
N SER A 456 -1.34 19.19 9.55
CA SER A 456 -0.12 19.12 8.76
C SER A 456 0.34 20.51 8.34
N ALA A 457 1.65 20.70 8.29
CA ALA A 457 2.30 21.89 7.77
C ALA A 457 3.38 21.46 6.77
N ALA A 458 3.21 21.88 5.52
CA ALA A 458 4.21 21.69 4.48
C ALA A 458 4.82 23.03 4.09
N LYS A 459 6.12 23.04 3.82
CA LYS A 459 6.86 24.22 3.36
C LYS A 459 7.80 23.88 2.22
N SER A 460 7.76 24.67 1.16
CA SER A 460 8.82 24.78 0.16
C SER A 460 9.83 25.81 0.63
N PHE A 461 11.01 25.36 1.03
CA PHE A 461 12.10 26.24 1.44
C PHE A 461 12.80 26.85 0.21
N SER A 462 12.83 26.11 -0.86
CA SER A 462 13.34 26.51 -2.17
C SER A 462 12.72 25.64 -3.27
N ARG A 463 13.03 25.92 -4.53
CA ARG A 463 12.66 25.02 -5.66
C ARG A 463 13.28 23.63 -5.56
N TYR A 464 14.29 23.46 -4.72
CA TYR A 464 15.04 22.20 -4.55
C TYR A 464 14.74 21.46 -3.26
N PHE A 465 14.06 22.07 -2.29
CA PHE A 465 13.84 21.47 -0.98
C PHE A 465 12.45 21.78 -0.42
N SER A 466 11.74 20.74 -0.02
CA SER A 466 10.46 20.80 0.67
C SER A 466 10.39 19.83 1.83
N ALA A 467 9.60 20.18 2.85
CA ALA A 467 9.30 19.28 3.96
C ALA A 467 7.84 19.43 4.42
N GLU A 468 7.28 18.34 4.92
CA GLU A 468 5.93 18.26 5.52
C GLU A 468 6.06 17.61 6.90
N LEU A 469 5.47 18.23 7.90
CA LEU A 469 5.30 17.71 9.26
C LEU A 469 3.81 17.51 9.52
N THR A 470 3.44 16.33 9.96
CA THR A 470 2.06 15.95 10.30
C THR A 470 2.00 15.45 11.74
N ALA A 471 1.01 15.92 12.50
CA ALA A 471 0.62 15.37 13.79
C ALA A 471 -0.77 14.73 13.66
N TYR A 472 -0.96 13.56 14.24
CA TYR A 472 -2.21 12.84 14.18
C TYR A 472 -2.63 12.27 15.54
N TYR A 473 -3.94 12.09 15.69
CA TYR A 473 -4.58 11.42 16.82
C TYR A 473 -5.71 10.53 16.28
N CYS A 474 -5.59 9.22 16.45
CA CYS A 474 -6.58 8.22 16.03
C CYS A 474 -7.22 7.61 17.27
N LYS A 475 -8.54 7.58 17.31
CA LYS A 475 -9.32 6.89 18.34
C LYS A 475 -10.18 5.81 17.69
N GLY A 476 -9.91 4.56 18.02
CA GLY A 476 -10.71 3.41 17.61
C GLY A 476 -11.69 3.01 18.71
N ASP A 477 -12.92 2.78 18.29
CA ASP A 477 -13.99 2.26 19.13
C ASP A 477 -14.64 1.05 18.45
N ASN A 478 -15.31 0.20 19.23
CA ASN A 478 -16.01 -0.98 18.70
C ASN A 478 -15.06 -1.98 18.00
N MET A 479 -13.78 -2.00 18.40
CA MET A 479 -12.78 -2.87 17.79
C MET A 479 -13.05 -4.34 18.14
N ILE A 480 -12.85 -5.21 17.16
CA ILE A 480 -13.04 -6.66 17.33
C ILE A 480 -11.84 -7.24 18.06
N GLN A 481 -12.09 -7.82 19.21
CA GLN A 481 -11.09 -8.56 19.98
C GLN A 481 -11.68 -9.87 20.52
N THR A 482 -10.83 -10.85 20.81
CA THR A 482 -11.27 -12.12 21.38
C THR A 482 -11.31 -12.00 22.90
N VAL A 483 -12.49 -12.10 23.47
CA VAL A 483 -12.74 -12.12 24.92
C VAL A 483 -13.49 -13.42 25.25
N ASP A 484 -13.04 -14.14 26.26
CA ASP A 484 -13.64 -15.44 26.67
C ASP A 484 -13.86 -16.40 25.50
N GLN A 485 -12.84 -16.51 24.64
CA GLN A 485 -12.82 -17.35 23.42
C GLN A 485 -13.90 -17.00 22.38
N LYS A 486 -14.46 -15.79 22.40
CA LYS A 486 -15.43 -15.30 21.42
C LYS A 486 -15.03 -13.91 20.93
N ASN A 487 -15.16 -13.65 19.63
CA ASN A 487 -14.96 -12.32 19.06
C ASN A 487 -16.08 -11.38 19.53
N GLN A 488 -15.70 -10.19 19.99
CA GLN A 488 -16.61 -9.18 20.53
C GLN A 488 -16.16 -7.78 20.11
N ASN A 489 -17.11 -6.86 19.90
CA ASN A 489 -16.87 -5.45 19.61
C ASN A 489 -16.62 -4.65 20.90
N THR A 490 -15.62 -4.99 21.67
CA THR A 490 -15.33 -4.38 22.97
C THR A 490 -14.00 -3.63 23.01
N GLY A 491 -13.18 -3.78 21.95
CA GLY A 491 -11.85 -3.19 21.88
C GLY A 491 -11.89 -1.68 21.64
N ARG A 492 -10.89 -0.99 22.20
CA ARG A 492 -10.61 0.43 22.00
C ARG A 492 -9.13 0.66 21.88
N PHE A 493 -8.73 1.68 21.13
CA PHE A 493 -7.35 2.14 21.12
C PHE A 493 -7.25 3.65 20.91
N ILE A 494 -6.11 4.19 21.33
CA ILE A 494 -5.66 5.53 20.99
C ILE A 494 -4.27 5.42 20.43
N ASN A 495 -4.08 5.86 19.18
CA ASN A 495 -2.78 6.00 18.53
C ASN A 495 -2.56 7.47 18.21
N LYS A 496 -1.41 8.01 18.56
CA LYS A 496 -1.03 9.38 18.25
C LYS A 496 0.43 9.43 17.84
N GLY A 497 0.80 10.40 17.05
CA GLY A 497 2.18 10.48 16.59
C GLY A 497 2.48 11.67 15.71
N ILE A 498 3.71 11.67 15.25
CA ILE A 498 4.22 12.66 14.31
C ILE A 498 4.86 11.97 13.11
N GLU A 499 4.74 12.60 11.96
CA GLU A 499 5.28 12.14 10.69
C GLU A 499 6.03 13.30 10.03
N LEU A 500 7.25 13.07 9.59
CA LEU A 500 8.06 14.01 8.83
C LEU A 500 8.37 13.40 7.46
N SER A 501 8.17 14.18 6.41
CA SER A 501 8.63 13.88 5.06
C SER A 501 9.44 15.04 4.53
N ALA A 502 10.60 14.77 3.95
CA ALA A 502 11.44 15.78 3.32
C ALA A 502 11.93 15.26 1.97
N ARG A 503 11.93 16.13 0.97
CA ARG A 503 12.42 15.84 -0.38
C ARG A 503 13.34 16.95 -0.84
N SER A 504 14.41 16.56 -1.51
CA SER A 504 15.35 17.50 -2.10
C SER A 504 15.87 17.01 -3.44
N HIS A 505 16.10 17.92 -4.36
CA HIS A 505 16.81 17.68 -5.61
C HIS A 505 17.81 18.81 -5.86
N PRO A 506 18.89 18.83 -5.07
CA PRO A 506 19.86 19.94 -5.11
C PRO A 506 20.59 20.05 -6.46
N LEU A 507 20.58 18.98 -7.25
CA LEU A 507 21.12 18.91 -8.60
C LEU A 507 20.09 18.20 -9.49
N ASP A 508 20.05 18.47 -10.79
CA ASP A 508 19.12 17.85 -11.75
C ASP A 508 19.23 16.32 -11.81
N ASN A 509 20.35 15.78 -11.35
CA ASN A 509 20.65 14.35 -11.34
C ASN A 509 20.75 13.74 -9.94
N LEU A 510 20.35 14.46 -8.88
CA LEU A 510 20.43 14.00 -7.49
C LEU A 510 19.09 14.25 -6.76
N TRP A 511 18.46 13.20 -6.30
CA TRP A 511 17.23 13.24 -5.50
C TRP A 511 17.49 12.61 -4.13
N LEU A 512 17.04 13.31 -3.10
CA LEU A 512 17.14 12.90 -1.72
C LEU A 512 15.75 12.83 -1.12
N THR A 513 15.47 11.77 -0.39
CA THR A 513 14.21 11.58 0.34
C THR A 513 14.53 11.23 1.78
N ALA A 514 13.85 11.86 2.73
CA ALA A 514 13.94 11.52 4.14
C ALA A 514 12.54 11.42 4.74
N THR A 515 12.27 10.36 5.50
CA THR A 515 11.05 10.23 6.28
C THR A 515 11.36 9.81 7.70
N TYR A 516 10.53 10.26 8.63
CA TYR A 516 10.55 9.80 10.01
C TYR A 516 9.11 9.70 10.53
N SER A 517 8.84 8.70 11.35
CA SER A 517 7.57 8.61 12.08
C SER A 517 7.80 8.11 13.51
N TYR A 518 7.00 8.67 14.41
CA TYR A 518 6.89 8.26 15.80
C TYR A 518 5.44 7.88 16.10
N LEU A 519 5.25 6.74 16.75
CA LEU A 519 3.96 6.23 17.19
C LEU A 519 3.95 6.07 18.71
N ASP A 520 2.94 6.66 19.35
CA ASP A 520 2.55 6.38 20.73
C ASP A 520 1.15 5.75 20.72
N THR A 521 1.00 4.59 21.35
CA THR A 521 -0.22 3.78 21.34
C THR A 521 -0.64 3.41 22.75
N SER A 522 -1.96 3.36 22.98
CA SER A 522 -2.53 2.86 24.24
C SER A 522 -2.53 1.33 24.37
N LEU A 523 -2.15 0.62 23.29
CA LEU A 523 -2.07 -0.84 23.28
C LEU A 523 -0.68 -1.30 23.72
N ASP A 524 -0.63 -2.21 24.68
CA ASP A 524 0.62 -2.79 25.11
C ASP A 524 1.20 -3.72 24.02
N ASN A 525 2.51 -3.59 23.78
CA ASN A 525 3.29 -4.46 22.89
C ASN A 525 2.65 -4.66 21.49
N LEU A 526 2.14 -3.60 20.88
CA LEU A 526 1.45 -3.66 19.59
C LEU A 526 2.33 -4.31 18.51
N VAL A 527 1.99 -5.53 18.12
CA VAL A 527 2.73 -6.34 17.15
C VAL A 527 2.69 -5.73 15.75
N GLY A 528 3.84 -5.71 15.05
CA GLY A 528 3.92 -5.23 13.66
C GLY A 528 3.75 -3.71 13.49
N ALA A 529 3.88 -2.92 14.57
CA ALA A 529 3.82 -1.48 14.55
C ALA A 529 5.03 -0.87 15.27
N PRO A 530 6.10 -0.51 14.55
CA PRO A 530 7.27 0.09 15.17
C PRO A 530 6.95 1.42 15.85
N LYS A 531 7.57 1.67 16.99
CA LYS A 531 7.46 2.95 17.68
C LYS A 531 8.16 4.07 16.92
N ASN A 532 9.29 3.76 16.28
CA ASN A 532 10.06 4.70 15.48
C ASN A 532 10.42 4.06 14.14
N GLN A 533 10.26 4.81 13.06
CA GLN A 533 10.76 4.45 11.74
C GLN A 533 11.48 5.63 11.13
N CYS A 534 12.57 5.39 10.42
CA CYS A 534 13.21 6.38 9.58
C CYS A 534 13.65 5.76 8.26
N TYR A 535 13.65 6.58 7.23
CA TYR A 535 14.15 6.25 5.90
C TYR A 535 14.93 7.43 5.34
N LEU A 536 16.10 7.14 4.77
CA LEU A 536 16.90 8.09 4.01
C LEU A 536 17.20 7.45 2.67
N GLY A 537 16.78 8.05 1.57
CA GLY A 537 16.99 7.56 0.22
C GLY A 537 17.77 8.54 -0.63
N VAL A 538 18.66 8.02 -1.44
CA VAL A 538 19.48 8.75 -2.42
C VAL A 538 19.26 8.08 -3.78
N ASP A 539 18.92 8.88 -4.79
CA ASP A 539 18.94 8.46 -6.19
C ASP A 539 19.81 9.48 -6.95
N TRP A 540 20.98 9.03 -7.38
CA TRP A 540 22.00 9.86 -7.99
C TRP A 540 22.48 9.32 -9.32
N LYS A 541 22.53 10.17 -10.32
CA LYS A 541 23.08 9.86 -11.65
C LYS A 541 24.30 10.75 -11.91
N PRO A 542 25.47 10.46 -11.27
CA PRO A 542 26.67 11.31 -11.41
C PRO A 542 27.10 11.48 -12.86
N TRP A 543 26.90 10.43 -13.68
CA TRP A 543 27.13 10.45 -15.11
C TRP A 543 25.93 9.83 -15.86
N LYS A 544 25.80 10.13 -17.14
CA LYS A 544 24.68 9.63 -17.97
C LYS A 544 24.58 8.11 -18.02
N PHE A 545 25.71 7.42 -17.79
CA PHE A 545 25.82 5.96 -17.84
C PHE A 545 25.83 5.30 -16.44
N LEU A 546 25.86 6.05 -15.35
CA LEU A 546 25.93 5.50 -14.00
C LEU A 546 24.79 6.03 -13.13
N GLY A 547 24.00 5.11 -12.59
CA GLY A 547 22.98 5.38 -11.59
C GLY A 547 23.34 4.72 -10.25
N ILE A 548 23.12 5.43 -9.15
CA ILE A 548 23.35 4.97 -7.78
C ILE A 548 22.09 5.22 -6.98
N GLY A 549 21.43 4.15 -6.56
CA GLY A 549 20.35 4.17 -5.57
C GLY A 549 20.90 3.67 -4.24
N ALA A 550 20.70 4.42 -3.17
CA ALA A 550 21.08 3.96 -1.82
C ALA A 550 19.95 4.31 -0.84
N ASP A 551 19.69 3.44 0.11
CA ASP A 551 18.75 3.73 1.18
C ASP A 551 19.20 3.18 2.53
N LEU A 552 18.85 3.92 3.58
CA LEU A 552 18.99 3.53 4.97
C LEU A 552 17.58 3.45 5.59
N LYS A 553 17.21 2.27 6.09
CA LYS A 553 15.97 2.05 6.84
C LYS A 553 16.29 1.80 8.30
N GLY A 554 15.71 2.58 9.20
CA GLY A 554 15.82 2.38 10.64
C GLY A 554 14.46 2.05 11.26
N VAL A 555 14.41 1.04 12.11
CA VAL A 555 13.23 0.60 12.84
C VAL A 555 13.58 0.46 14.31
N GLY A 556 12.75 1.04 15.18
CA GLY A 556 12.92 0.98 16.62
C GLY A 556 11.62 0.70 17.35
N GLY A 557 11.68 -0.17 18.37
CA GLY A 557 10.53 -0.55 19.17
C GLY A 557 9.49 -1.41 18.43
N LEU A 558 9.93 -2.30 17.53
CA LEU A 558 9.06 -3.24 16.83
C LEU A 558 8.82 -4.50 17.67
N TYR A 559 7.58 -4.77 18.05
CA TYR A 559 7.18 -6.04 18.63
C TYR A 559 6.82 -7.04 17.52
N VAL A 560 7.44 -8.22 17.55
CA VAL A 560 7.14 -9.34 16.63
C VAL A 560 6.18 -10.35 17.25
N ALA A 561 5.98 -10.28 18.57
CA ALA A 561 4.94 -10.93 19.35
C ALA A 561 4.76 -10.16 20.66
N GLU A 562 3.58 -10.24 21.27
CA GLU A 562 3.24 -9.52 22.52
C GLU A 562 4.15 -9.86 23.69
N THR A 563 4.66 -11.09 23.74
CA THR A 563 5.47 -11.65 24.83
C THR A 563 6.98 -11.62 24.60
N VAL A 564 7.43 -11.06 23.47
CA VAL A 564 8.85 -11.05 23.07
C VAL A 564 9.39 -9.62 23.10
N ARG A 565 10.67 -9.49 23.51
CA ARG A 565 11.36 -8.20 23.47
C ARG A 565 11.31 -7.59 22.08
N ASN A 566 11.08 -6.28 22.00
CA ASN A 566 11.00 -5.56 20.74
C ASN A 566 12.34 -5.56 19.96
N GLN A 567 12.24 -5.46 18.66
CA GLN A 567 13.35 -5.39 17.72
C GLN A 567 13.75 -3.95 17.43
N ASN A 568 15.07 -3.74 17.26
CA ASN A 568 15.63 -2.48 16.78
C ASN A 568 16.71 -2.84 15.75
N TYR A 569 16.61 -2.28 14.55
CA TYR A 569 17.57 -2.55 13.48
C TYR A 569 17.72 -1.37 12.53
N ALA A 570 18.81 -1.37 11.78
CA ALA A 570 19.06 -0.45 10.69
C ALA A 570 19.64 -1.21 9.50
N LEU A 571 19.12 -0.95 8.30
CA LEU A 571 19.48 -1.63 7.06
C LEU A 571 20.00 -0.62 6.05
N LEU A 572 21.19 -0.85 5.53
CA LEU A 572 21.77 -0.07 4.45
C LEU A 572 21.71 -0.89 3.17
N ASN A 573 21.10 -0.33 2.13
CA ASN A 573 20.96 -0.96 0.82
C ASN A 573 21.61 -0.08 -0.25
N LEU A 574 22.09 -0.72 -1.33
CA LEU A 574 22.75 -0.05 -2.45
C LEU A 574 22.36 -0.74 -3.76
N LYS A 575 22.03 0.05 -4.77
CA LYS A 575 21.89 -0.38 -6.15
C LYS A 575 22.79 0.45 -7.05
N VAL A 576 23.60 -0.19 -7.84
CA VAL A 576 24.44 0.46 -8.86
C VAL A 576 23.97 -0.01 -10.21
N THR A 577 23.66 0.90 -11.11
CA THR A 577 23.20 0.64 -12.47
C THR A 577 24.19 1.26 -13.45
N TRP A 578 24.64 0.48 -14.44
CA TRP A 578 25.48 0.93 -15.52
C TRP A 578 24.73 0.81 -16.85
N ASP A 579 24.44 1.94 -17.46
CA ASP A 579 23.85 2.00 -18.79
C ASP A 579 24.97 1.83 -19.84
N ILE A 580 25.11 0.61 -20.38
CA ILE A 580 26.12 0.25 -21.40
C ILE A 580 25.82 1.00 -22.70
N CYS A 581 24.55 1.08 -23.07
CA CYS A 581 24.04 1.87 -24.17
C CYS A 581 22.56 2.22 -23.91
N ARG A 582 21.91 2.93 -24.83
CA ARG A 582 20.48 3.30 -24.68
C ARG A 582 19.52 2.12 -24.52
N TYR A 583 19.93 0.93 -24.95
CA TYR A 583 19.12 -0.28 -24.95
C TYR A 583 19.43 -1.24 -23.79
N VAL A 584 20.65 -1.19 -23.25
CA VAL A 584 21.17 -2.19 -22.31
C VAL A 584 21.74 -1.53 -21.08
N SER A 585 21.21 -1.92 -19.92
CA SER A 585 21.78 -1.62 -18.61
C SER A 585 22.12 -2.89 -17.88
N VAL A 586 23.17 -2.89 -17.08
CA VAL A 586 23.46 -3.91 -16.07
C VAL A 586 23.40 -3.29 -14.69
N PHE A 587 23.04 -4.05 -13.68
CA PHE A 587 22.96 -3.52 -12.32
C PHE A 587 23.35 -4.56 -11.28
N THR A 588 23.80 -4.06 -10.13
CA THR A 588 24.01 -4.84 -8.92
C THR A 588 23.18 -4.22 -7.79
N ARG A 589 22.53 -5.07 -7.02
CA ARG A 589 21.75 -4.71 -5.83
C ARG A 589 22.35 -5.43 -4.63
N LEU A 590 22.68 -4.67 -3.60
CA LEU A 590 23.21 -5.13 -2.32
C LEU A 590 22.24 -4.70 -1.23
N GLU A 591 21.76 -5.62 -0.43
CA GLU A 591 20.83 -5.33 0.66
C GLU A 591 21.43 -5.76 1.98
N ASN A 592 21.03 -5.03 3.03
CA ASN A 592 21.53 -5.25 4.37
C ASN A 592 23.08 -5.35 4.41
N ILE A 593 23.75 -4.35 3.82
CA ILE A 593 25.23 -4.32 3.68
C ILE A 593 25.93 -4.47 5.02
N THR A 594 25.28 -4.03 6.10
CA THR A 594 25.80 -4.12 7.47
C THR A 594 25.62 -5.50 8.10
N ASP A 595 25.03 -6.44 7.39
CA ASP A 595 24.72 -7.80 7.85
C ASP A 595 23.98 -7.82 9.20
N ALA A 596 23.06 -6.87 9.38
CA ALA A 596 22.26 -6.76 10.60
C ALA A 596 21.32 -7.97 10.74
N ARG A 597 21.30 -8.57 11.92
CA ARG A 597 20.34 -9.63 12.24
C ARG A 597 19.09 -9.04 12.83
N TYR A 598 17.94 -9.40 12.27
CA TYR A 598 16.65 -8.88 12.71
C TYR A 598 15.52 -9.84 12.33
N THR A 599 14.38 -9.64 12.99
CA THR A 599 13.17 -10.42 12.78
C THR A 599 12.00 -9.45 12.61
N ILE A 600 11.11 -9.72 11.67
CA ILE A 600 9.86 -8.98 11.45
C ILE A 600 8.67 -9.84 11.87
N ASN A 601 8.65 -11.10 11.51
CA ASN A 601 7.69 -12.09 11.94
C ASN A 601 8.34 -13.07 12.92
N ARG A 602 7.66 -13.41 14.00
CA ARG A 602 8.15 -14.36 14.98
C ARG A 602 8.50 -15.68 14.29
N GLY A 603 9.74 -16.14 14.51
CA GLY A 603 10.21 -17.40 13.98
C GLY A 603 10.90 -17.33 12.62
N TYR A 604 10.87 -16.21 11.96
CA TYR A 604 11.51 -16.01 10.65
C TYR A 604 12.60 -14.95 10.79
N GLU A 605 13.84 -15.39 10.92
CA GLU A 605 14.98 -14.48 10.84
C GLU A 605 15.09 -13.95 9.41
N MET A 606 15.15 -12.64 9.28
CA MET A 606 15.29 -11.99 7.99
C MET A 606 16.71 -12.19 7.45
N PRO A 607 16.90 -12.20 6.11
CA PRO A 607 18.22 -12.40 5.52
C PRO A 607 19.21 -11.35 6.01
N GLY A 608 20.44 -11.79 6.27
CA GLY A 608 21.61 -10.94 6.45
C GLY A 608 21.98 -10.24 5.14
N PHE A 609 23.27 -10.06 4.88
CA PHE A 609 23.72 -9.48 3.61
C PHE A 609 23.26 -10.32 2.40
N THR A 610 22.67 -9.65 1.41
CA THR A 610 22.30 -10.26 0.13
C THR A 610 22.80 -9.46 -1.05
N ALA A 611 23.14 -10.17 -2.14
CA ALA A 611 23.60 -9.58 -3.39
C ALA A 611 22.85 -10.16 -4.58
N MET A 612 22.46 -9.34 -5.52
CA MET A 612 21.87 -9.72 -6.80
C MET A 612 22.51 -8.95 -7.94
N GLY A 613 22.73 -9.62 -9.06
CA GLY A 613 23.16 -9.01 -10.31
C GLY A 613 22.10 -9.18 -11.39
N GLY A 614 21.97 -8.22 -12.29
CA GLY A 614 20.96 -8.30 -13.33
C GLY A 614 21.21 -7.37 -14.51
N PHE A 615 20.33 -7.49 -15.50
CA PHE A 615 20.31 -6.63 -16.67
C PHE A 615 18.90 -6.15 -17.01
N LYS A 616 18.84 -5.06 -17.75
CA LYS A 616 17.60 -4.47 -18.27
C LYS A 616 17.80 -4.13 -19.75
N LEU A 617 16.90 -4.66 -20.58
CA LEU A 617 16.83 -4.33 -22.02
C LEU A 617 15.65 -3.39 -22.25
N ARG A 618 15.86 -2.35 -23.07
CA ARG A 618 14.83 -1.39 -23.49
C ARG A 618 14.79 -1.36 -25.00
N LEU A 619 13.65 -1.72 -25.58
CA LEU A 619 13.42 -1.83 -27.03
C LEU A 619 12.30 -0.89 -27.47
#